data_20d3c08b9ca8f81af350d6a05714492d
#
_entry.id   20d3c08b9ca8f81af350d6a05714492d
#
_cell.length_a   1.000
_cell.length_b   1.000
_cell.length_c   1.000
_cell.angle_alpha   90.00
_cell.angle_beta   90.00
_cell.angle_gamma   90.00
#
_symmetry.space_group_name_H-M   'P 1'
#
loop_
_entity.id
_entity.type
_entity.pdbx_description
1 polymer ?
#
loop_
_entity_poly.entity_id
_entity_poly.type
_entity_poly.pdbx_seq_one_letter_code
_entity_poly.pdbx_strand_id
1 'polypeptide(L)'
;MADDISRTVKQKEISSLKFLHPSLKSLNSKKGILVDDVTSVGKSIIIRLNTGQSIVTHNQLYGKWTINYLTTKIKHNRQLRIEIVSGKKVARLWSATDIVLLNSKDEKKHHYIKNLGPDILSDSTVEETVSERLRSKFFINRNLGGLLLNQHFIAGLGNYLRSEILFFSGLMPELRPKDLNYDQLRQLSNSIKNVSVRAYKYKGNTIDKNDFQERFGNVDNFRLIRHMVFARKNQPCFNCGDIIEKIVQNSRRLYFCRTCQS
;
A
#
# COMPACT_ATOMS: atom_id res chain seq x y z
N MET A 1 0.79 3.40 7.89
CA MET A 1 -0.53 3.37 8.60
C MET A 1 -0.55 2.28 9.68
N ALA A 2 -0.21 1.00 9.38
CA ALA A 2 -0.13 -0.03 10.44
C ALA A 2 0.80 0.42 11.57
N ASP A 3 1.99 0.92 11.25
CA ASP A 3 2.95 1.43 12.23
C ASP A 3 2.41 2.61 13.05
N ASP A 4 1.60 3.49 12.43
CA ASP A 4 1.01 4.63 13.15
C ASP A 4 -0.07 4.16 14.13
N ILE A 5 -0.87 3.16 13.73
CA ILE A 5 -1.83 2.51 14.63
C ILE A 5 -1.07 1.81 15.76
N SER A 6 -0.05 1.00 15.41
CA SER A 6 0.79 0.28 16.38
C SER A 6 1.38 1.24 17.42
N ARG A 7 2.04 2.31 16.98
CA ARG A 7 2.59 3.34 17.89
C ARG A 7 1.54 4.01 18.78
N THR A 8 0.28 4.01 18.35
CA THR A 8 -0.79 4.63 19.11
C THR A 8 -1.37 3.71 20.16
N VAL A 9 -1.53 2.40 19.86
CA VAL A 9 -2.36 1.51 20.69
C VAL A 9 -1.66 0.25 21.20
N LYS A 10 -0.52 -0.18 20.60
CA LYS A 10 0.15 -1.43 20.97
C LYS A 10 0.69 -1.36 22.40
N GLN A 11 0.32 -2.34 23.22
CA GLN A 11 0.76 -2.51 24.61
C GLN A 11 0.59 -1.22 25.44
N LYS A 12 -0.45 -0.45 25.15
CA LYS A 12 -0.78 0.76 25.89
C LYS A 12 -2.12 0.61 26.58
N GLU A 13 -2.31 1.42 27.62
CA GLU A 13 -3.61 1.55 28.26
C GLU A 13 -4.63 2.08 27.24
N ILE A 14 -5.72 1.35 27.09
CA ILE A 14 -6.84 1.69 26.22
C ILE A 14 -7.93 2.29 27.09
N SER A 15 -8.16 3.60 26.95
CA SER A 15 -9.17 4.31 27.71
C SER A 15 -10.58 4.15 27.15
N SER A 16 -10.72 3.86 25.87
CA SER A 16 -12.02 3.59 25.25
C SER A 16 -11.87 2.73 23.99
N LEU A 17 -12.79 1.78 23.82
CA LEU A 17 -12.94 0.93 22.66
C LEU A 17 -14.38 0.99 22.16
N LYS A 18 -14.56 1.22 20.85
CA LYS A 18 -15.86 1.08 20.18
C LYS A 18 -15.72 0.21 18.94
N PHE A 19 -16.46 -0.88 18.93
CA PHE A 19 -16.55 -1.83 17.82
C PHE A 19 -17.97 -1.77 17.24
N LEU A 20 -18.14 -0.93 16.21
CA LEU A 20 -19.45 -0.63 15.63
C LEU A 20 -19.79 -1.50 14.41
N HIS A 21 -18.80 -2.24 13.87
CA HIS A 21 -19.04 -3.18 12.80
C HIS A 21 -19.70 -4.47 13.32
N PRO A 22 -20.71 -5.04 12.63
CA PRO A 22 -21.43 -6.22 13.09
C PRO A 22 -20.54 -7.42 13.48
N SER A 23 -19.46 -7.67 12.72
CA SER A 23 -18.52 -8.78 12.99
C SER A 23 -17.75 -8.65 14.31
N LEU A 24 -17.74 -7.46 14.93
CA LEU A 24 -16.97 -7.16 16.14
C LEU A 24 -17.86 -7.02 17.39
N LYS A 25 -19.17 -7.20 17.27
CA LYS A 25 -20.12 -6.99 18.39
C LYS A 25 -19.77 -7.78 19.64
N SER A 26 -19.27 -9.01 19.48
CA SER A 26 -18.85 -9.88 20.58
C SER A 26 -17.69 -9.32 21.41
N LEU A 27 -16.92 -8.37 20.88
CA LEU A 27 -15.84 -7.73 21.62
C LEU A 27 -16.36 -6.66 22.59
N ASN A 28 -17.54 -6.08 22.35
CA ASN A 28 -18.06 -5.00 23.19
C ASN A 28 -18.46 -5.44 24.61
N SER A 29 -18.72 -6.74 24.81
CA SER A 29 -19.01 -7.33 26.13
C SER A 29 -17.76 -7.72 26.92
N LYS A 30 -16.59 -7.74 26.28
CA LYS A 30 -15.32 -8.15 26.89
C LYS A 30 -14.66 -6.98 27.59
N LYS A 31 -14.22 -7.18 28.83
CA LYS A 31 -13.42 -6.22 29.61
C LYS A 31 -11.92 -6.53 29.46
N GLY A 32 -11.09 -5.51 29.68
CA GLY A 32 -9.63 -5.71 29.69
C GLY A 32 -9.00 -6.05 28.34
N ILE A 33 -9.65 -5.67 27.23
CA ILE A 33 -9.06 -5.85 25.90
C ILE A 33 -7.83 -4.95 25.76
N LEU A 34 -6.70 -5.56 25.40
CA LEU A 34 -5.46 -4.86 25.03
C LEU A 34 -5.08 -5.23 23.59
N VAL A 35 -4.36 -4.33 22.95
CA VAL A 35 -3.76 -4.59 21.63
C VAL A 35 -2.34 -5.07 21.83
N ASP A 36 -2.11 -6.35 21.54
CA ASP A 36 -0.78 -6.96 21.64
C ASP A 36 0.12 -6.54 20.48
N ASP A 37 -0.44 -6.50 19.27
CA ASP A 37 0.33 -6.16 18.09
C ASP A 37 -0.54 -5.60 16.96
N VAL A 38 0.08 -4.80 16.08
CA VAL A 38 -0.54 -4.30 14.85
C VAL A 38 0.43 -4.43 13.70
N THR A 39 0.06 -5.21 12.69
CA THR A 39 0.87 -5.45 11.50
C THR A 39 0.07 -5.23 10.22
N SER A 40 0.73 -5.23 9.08
CA SER A 40 0.08 -5.29 7.77
C SER A 40 0.51 -6.54 7.01
N VAL A 41 -0.39 -7.06 6.19
CA VAL A 41 -0.11 -8.10 5.20
C VAL A 41 -0.76 -7.67 3.90
N GLY A 42 0.06 -7.33 2.92
CA GLY A 42 -0.41 -6.66 1.70
C GLY A 42 -1.08 -5.33 2.03
N LYS A 43 -2.38 -5.23 1.74
CA LYS A 43 -3.19 -4.03 2.01
C LYS A 43 -4.16 -4.21 3.18
N SER A 44 -4.07 -5.32 3.90
CA SER A 44 -4.82 -5.54 5.15
C SER A 44 -4.04 -5.00 6.34
N ILE A 45 -4.77 -4.61 7.38
CA ILE A 45 -4.22 -4.32 8.71
C ILE A 45 -4.78 -5.37 9.66
N ILE A 46 -3.90 -5.97 10.45
CA ILE A 46 -4.20 -6.99 11.45
C ILE A 46 -3.92 -6.38 12.82
N ILE A 47 -4.93 -6.36 13.68
CA ILE A 47 -4.84 -5.93 15.06
C ILE A 47 -5.02 -7.18 15.93
N ARG A 48 -3.96 -7.61 16.61
CA ARG A 48 -3.97 -8.77 17.52
C ARG A 48 -4.30 -8.31 18.92
N LEU A 49 -5.21 -9.06 19.55
CA LEU A 49 -5.72 -8.76 20.89
C LEU A 49 -5.18 -9.79 21.90
N ASN A 50 -5.01 -9.37 23.15
CA ASN A 50 -4.66 -10.24 24.28
C ASN A 50 -5.62 -11.39 24.51
N THR A 51 -6.79 -11.35 23.87
CA THR A 51 -7.80 -12.43 23.93
C THR A 51 -7.50 -13.61 23.00
N GLY A 52 -6.36 -13.62 22.29
CA GLY A 52 -6.02 -14.60 21.26
C GLY A 52 -6.81 -14.44 19.96
N GLN A 53 -7.48 -13.31 19.79
CA GLN A 53 -8.24 -12.96 18.58
C GLN A 53 -7.54 -11.85 17.78
N SER A 54 -7.78 -11.83 16.48
CA SER A 54 -7.28 -10.82 15.57
C SER A 54 -8.42 -10.16 14.80
N ILE A 55 -8.39 -8.84 14.73
CA ILE A 55 -9.25 -8.06 13.83
C ILE A 55 -8.48 -7.84 12.54
N VAL A 56 -8.95 -8.43 11.45
CA VAL A 56 -8.41 -8.21 10.10
C VAL A 56 -9.28 -7.19 9.40
N THR A 57 -8.66 -6.13 8.88
CA THR A 57 -9.35 -5.07 8.15
C THR A 57 -8.73 -4.85 6.79
N HIS A 58 -9.55 -4.68 5.75
CA HIS A 58 -9.11 -4.28 4.43
C HIS A 58 -9.91 -3.07 3.97
N ASN A 59 -9.23 -2.00 3.57
CA ASN A 59 -9.88 -0.72 3.25
C ASN A 59 -10.76 -0.76 2.00
N GLN A 60 -10.50 -1.68 1.07
CA GLN A 60 -11.15 -1.72 -0.25
C GLN A 60 -11.15 -0.32 -0.92
N LEU A 61 -12.32 0.19 -1.34
CA LEU A 61 -12.45 1.51 -1.99
C LEU A 61 -12.72 2.64 -1.00
N TYR A 62 -13.49 2.37 0.05
CA TYR A 62 -14.06 3.41 0.92
C TYR A 62 -13.46 3.43 2.31
N GLY A 63 -12.84 2.35 2.75
CA GLY A 63 -12.23 2.26 4.07
C GLY A 63 -11.07 3.24 4.24
N LYS A 64 -10.97 3.84 5.42
CA LYS A 64 -9.87 4.74 5.76
C LYS A 64 -9.56 4.66 7.25
N TRP A 65 -8.30 4.38 7.58
CA TRP A 65 -7.78 4.59 8.92
C TRP A 65 -7.32 6.03 9.10
N THR A 66 -7.55 6.58 10.28
CA THR A 66 -7.03 7.88 10.71
C THR A 66 -6.47 7.79 12.12
N ILE A 67 -5.39 8.55 12.36
CA ILE A 67 -4.84 8.78 13.69
C ILE A 67 -4.94 10.29 13.95
N ASN A 68 -5.61 10.64 15.02
CA ASN A 68 -5.86 12.03 15.38
C ASN A 68 -5.69 12.23 16.91
N TYR A 69 -5.62 13.46 17.35
CA TYR A 69 -5.89 13.78 18.75
C TYR A 69 -7.39 13.60 19.05
N LEU A 70 -7.72 13.23 20.27
CA LEU A 70 -9.11 13.00 20.69
C LEU A 70 -9.99 14.25 20.48
N THR A 71 -9.42 15.44 20.65
CA THR A 71 -10.06 16.74 20.46
C THR A 71 -10.25 17.15 19.00
N THR A 72 -9.67 16.40 18.02
CA THR A 72 -9.77 16.75 16.62
C THR A 72 -11.20 16.61 16.11
N LYS A 73 -11.79 17.70 15.63
CA LYS A 73 -13.13 17.71 15.01
C LYS A 73 -13.12 16.92 13.70
N ILE A 74 -14.06 16.00 13.56
CA ILE A 74 -14.26 15.22 12.35
C ILE A 74 -15.06 16.04 11.34
N LYS A 75 -14.50 16.25 10.14
CA LYS A 75 -15.09 17.08 9.08
C LYS A 75 -15.66 16.26 7.90
N HIS A 76 -16.07 15.02 8.12
CA HIS A 76 -16.64 14.17 7.08
C HIS A 76 -17.76 13.29 7.63
N ASN A 77 -18.63 12.81 6.75
CA ASN A 77 -19.79 11.96 7.06
C ASN A 77 -19.52 10.45 6.95
N ARG A 78 -18.25 10.01 7.00
CA ARG A 78 -17.89 8.58 6.93
C ARG A 78 -18.40 7.85 8.17
N GLN A 79 -18.90 6.63 7.97
CA GLN A 79 -19.39 5.79 9.05
C GLN A 79 -18.22 5.23 9.87
N LEU A 80 -18.24 5.47 11.17
CA LEU A 80 -17.26 4.89 12.11
C LEU A 80 -17.48 3.37 12.23
N ARG A 81 -16.40 2.61 12.19
CA ARG A 81 -16.40 1.15 12.34
C ARG A 81 -15.66 0.67 13.56
N ILE A 82 -14.50 1.26 13.82
CA ILE A 82 -13.64 0.96 14.97
C ILE A 82 -13.13 2.28 15.51
N GLU A 83 -13.13 2.44 16.84
CA GLU A 83 -12.44 3.51 17.55
C GLU A 83 -11.65 2.92 18.72
N ILE A 84 -10.36 3.23 18.77
CA ILE A 84 -9.45 2.82 19.84
C ILE A 84 -8.78 4.08 20.37
N VAL A 85 -9.07 4.42 21.62
CA VAL A 85 -8.50 5.60 22.29
C VAL A 85 -7.41 5.18 23.25
N SER A 86 -6.25 5.79 23.14
CA SER A 86 -5.12 5.61 24.05
C SER A 86 -4.51 6.97 24.39
N GLY A 87 -4.60 7.37 25.65
CA GLY A 87 -4.21 8.68 26.09
C GLY A 87 -4.90 9.80 25.31
N LYS A 88 -4.11 10.73 24.75
CA LYS A 88 -4.62 11.87 23.96
C LYS A 88 -4.87 11.53 22.47
N LYS A 89 -4.55 10.30 22.01
CA LYS A 89 -4.65 9.89 20.61
C LYS A 89 -5.77 8.87 20.39
N VAL A 90 -6.27 8.84 19.17
CA VAL A 90 -7.34 7.93 18.76
C VAL A 90 -7.06 7.39 17.35
N ALA A 91 -7.15 6.05 17.22
CA ALA A 91 -7.15 5.35 15.95
C ALA A 91 -8.59 5.04 15.53
N ARG A 92 -9.01 5.48 14.34
CA ARG A 92 -10.37 5.28 13.83
C ARG A 92 -10.36 4.64 12.45
N LEU A 93 -11.19 3.62 12.28
CA LEU A 93 -11.51 3.03 10.98
C LEU A 93 -12.87 3.51 10.52
N TRP A 94 -12.91 4.04 9.30
CA TRP A 94 -14.08 4.62 8.67
C TRP A 94 -14.51 3.83 7.44
N SER A 95 -15.81 3.60 7.26
CA SER A 95 -16.47 3.09 6.05
C SER A 95 -15.87 1.82 5.45
N ALA A 96 -15.04 1.08 6.17
CA ALA A 96 -14.59 -0.24 5.75
C ALA A 96 -15.74 -1.24 5.89
N THR A 97 -15.86 -2.14 4.92
CA THR A 97 -16.86 -3.22 4.90
C THR A 97 -16.22 -4.58 5.09
N ASP A 98 -14.94 -4.72 4.79
CA ASP A 98 -14.19 -5.94 4.98
C ASP A 98 -13.47 -5.89 6.32
N ILE A 99 -14.19 -6.31 7.36
CA ILE A 99 -13.73 -6.38 8.74
C ILE A 99 -14.14 -7.74 9.29
N VAL A 100 -13.17 -8.54 9.71
CA VAL A 100 -13.40 -9.90 10.21
C VAL A 100 -12.69 -10.08 11.55
N LEU A 101 -13.39 -10.69 12.51
CA LEU A 101 -12.80 -11.18 13.76
C LEU A 101 -12.46 -12.66 13.59
N LEU A 102 -11.20 -13.01 13.82
CA LEU A 102 -10.67 -14.35 13.67
C LEU A 102 -9.95 -14.78 14.95
N ASN A 103 -9.76 -16.08 15.11
CA ASN A 103 -8.71 -16.58 16.01
C ASN A 103 -7.34 -16.22 15.40
N SER A 104 -6.37 -15.77 16.19
CA SER A 104 -5.05 -15.35 15.67
C SER A 104 -4.32 -16.46 14.92
N LYS A 105 -4.59 -17.72 15.25
CA LYS A 105 -4.07 -18.90 14.52
C LYS A 105 -4.63 -19.03 13.09
N ASP A 106 -5.76 -18.40 12.81
CA ASP A 106 -6.48 -18.51 11.54
C ASP A 106 -6.30 -17.32 10.60
N GLU A 107 -5.43 -16.34 10.92
CA GLU A 107 -5.18 -15.15 10.10
C GLU A 107 -4.88 -15.50 8.62
N LYS A 108 -4.08 -16.56 8.41
CA LYS A 108 -3.72 -17.02 7.06
C LYS A 108 -4.91 -17.60 6.27
N LYS A 109 -6.02 -17.96 6.95
CA LYS A 109 -7.24 -18.46 6.31
C LYS A 109 -8.17 -17.35 5.81
N HIS A 110 -7.90 -16.08 6.18
CA HIS A 110 -8.68 -14.93 5.72
C HIS A 110 -8.72 -14.87 4.19
N HIS A 111 -9.91 -14.67 3.60
CA HIS A 111 -10.15 -14.77 2.15
C HIS A 111 -9.20 -13.92 1.30
N TYR A 112 -8.83 -12.73 1.78
CA TYR A 112 -7.86 -11.88 1.11
C TYR A 112 -6.42 -12.38 1.33
N ILE A 113 -6.05 -12.73 2.57
CA ILE A 113 -4.67 -13.05 2.95
C ILE A 113 -4.20 -14.39 2.34
N LYS A 114 -5.06 -15.42 2.34
CA LYS A 114 -4.70 -16.78 1.89
C LYS A 114 -4.15 -16.88 0.48
N ASN A 115 -4.47 -15.90 -0.37
CA ASN A 115 -4.13 -15.92 -1.79
C ASN A 115 -3.09 -14.84 -2.16
N LEU A 116 -2.50 -14.15 -1.17
CA LEU A 116 -1.49 -13.14 -1.45
C LEU A 116 -0.18 -13.76 -1.93
N GLY A 117 0.47 -13.09 -2.87
CA GLY A 117 1.87 -13.31 -3.16
C GLY A 117 2.76 -12.75 -2.04
N PRO A 118 4.09 -12.86 -2.18
CA PRO A 118 5.02 -12.26 -1.23
C PRO A 118 4.72 -10.79 -0.99
N ASP A 119 4.75 -10.34 0.26
CA ASP A 119 4.58 -8.92 0.59
C ASP A 119 5.85 -8.15 0.21
N ILE A 120 5.70 -7.11 -0.59
CA ILE A 120 6.84 -6.34 -1.12
C ILE A 120 7.70 -5.69 -0.04
N LEU A 121 7.13 -5.41 1.13
CA LEU A 121 7.85 -4.81 2.26
C LEU A 121 8.44 -5.85 3.21
N SER A 122 8.18 -7.14 3.01
CA SER A 122 8.84 -8.20 3.78
C SER A 122 10.33 -8.25 3.44
N ASP A 123 11.17 -8.48 4.46
CA ASP A 123 12.61 -8.67 4.28
C ASP A 123 12.93 -9.93 3.46
N SER A 124 12.05 -10.95 3.54
CA SER A 124 12.16 -12.17 2.73
C SER A 124 11.82 -11.97 1.25
N THR A 125 11.21 -10.85 0.86
CA THR A 125 10.91 -10.53 -0.54
C THR A 125 12.06 -9.74 -1.13
N VAL A 126 13.04 -10.47 -1.64
CA VAL A 126 14.23 -9.91 -2.32
C VAL A 126 14.00 -9.81 -3.84
N GLU A 127 14.94 -9.21 -4.55
CA GLU A 127 14.85 -9.02 -6.01
C GLU A 127 14.73 -10.34 -6.78
N GLU A 128 15.44 -11.38 -6.33
CA GLU A 128 15.37 -12.73 -6.89
C GLU A 128 13.96 -13.29 -6.81
N THR A 129 13.29 -13.15 -5.66
CA THR A 129 11.90 -13.56 -5.47
C THR A 129 10.97 -12.91 -6.50
N VAL A 130 11.16 -11.61 -6.76
CA VAL A 130 10.38 -10.87 -7.76
C VAL A 130 10.69 -11.38 -9.17
N SER A 131 11.97 -11.57 -9.50
CA SER A 131 12.43 -12.05 -10.80
C SER A 131 11.92 -13.46 -11.11
N GLU A 132 11.97 -14.39 -10.16
CA GLU A 132 11.41 -15.73 -10.29
C GLU A 132 9.91 -15.69 -10.59
N ARG A 133 9.17 -14.81 -9.89
CA ARG A 133 7.74 -14.67 -10.12
C ARG A 133 7.42 -14.08 -11.50
N LEU A 134 8.19 -13.11 -11.99
CA LEU A 134 8.06 -12.57 -13.35
C LEU A 134 8.20 -13.67 -14.40
N ARG A 135 9.15 -14.59 -14.22
CA ARG A 135 9.42 -15.70 -15.14
C ARG A 135 8.47 -16.89 -14.98
N SER A 136 7.66 -16.92 -13.93
CA SER A 136 6.77 -18.05 -13.68
C SER A 136 5.68 -18.17 -14.74
N LYS A 137 5.27 -19.40 -15.07
CA LYS A 137 4.19 -19.69 -16.05
C LYS A 137 2.87 -19.01 -15.74
N PHE A 138 2.63 -18.63 -14.48
CA PHE A 138 1.39 -17.96 -14.06
C PHE A 138 1.37 -16.48 -14.45
N PHE A 139 2.52 -15.84 -14.59
CA PHE A 139 2.64 -14.39 -14.74
C PHE A 139 3.34 -13.95 -16.03
N ILE A 140 4.15 -14.80 -16.63
CA ILE A 140 5.03 -14.48 -17.77
C ILE A 140 4.29 -13.90 -19.00
N ASN A 141 3.02 -14.25 -19.19
CA ASN A 141 2.19 -13.80 -20.31
C ASN A 141 1.27 -12.61 -19.97
N ARG A 142 1.32 -12.09 -18.76
CA ARG A 142 0.45 -10.97 -18.31
C ARG A 142 1.12 -9.64 -18.62
N ASN A 143 0.35 -8.67 -19.16
CA ASN A 143 0.91 -7.32 -19.33
C ASN A 143 1.31 -6.70 -17.98
N LEU A 144 2.40 -5.93 -17.97
CA LEU A 144 3.01 -5.36 -16.78
C LEU A 144 2.05 -4.46 -16.00
N GLY A 145 1.27 -3.66 -16.74
CA GLY A 145 0.31 -2.75 -16.12
C GLY A 145 -0.77 -3.46 -15.29
N GLY A 146 -1.25 -4.63 -15.74
CA GLY A 146 -2.18 -5.47 -14.99
C GLY A 146 -1.49 -6.29 -13.91
N LEU A 147 -0.31 -6.83 -14.23
CA LEU A 147 0.46 -7.68 -13.33
C LEU A 147 0.84 -6.96 -12.03
N LEU A 148 1.29 -5.71 -12.12
CA LEU A 148 1.67 -4.90 -10.96
C LEU A 148 0.49 -4.51 -10.05
N LEU A 149 -0.76 -4.74 -10.45
CA LEU A 149 -1.94 -4.63 -9.58
C LEU A 149 -2.36 -5.94 -8.95
N ASN A 150 -1.85 -7.06 -9.45
CA ASN A 150 -2.24 -8.38 -9.01
C ASN A 150 -1.59 -8.73 -7.66
N GLN A 151 -2.40 -8.78 -6.61
CA GLN A 151 -1.92 -9.07 -5.25
C GLN A 151 -1.44 -10.53 -5.07
N HIS A 152 -1.80 -11.45 -5.99
CA HIS A 152 -1.24 -12.80 -6.03
C HIS A 152 0.18 -12.79 -6.63
N PHE A 153 0.52 -11.82 -7.47
CA PHE A 153 1.86 -11.65 -7.98
C PHE A 153 2.79 -11.14 -6.87
N ILE A 154 2.58 -9.91 -6.42
CA ILE A 154 3.30 -9.30 -5.30
C ILE A 154 2.26 -8.50 -4.49
N ALA A 155 2.14 -8.82 -3.20
CA ALA A 155 1.23 -8.14 -2.32
C ALA A 155 1.73 -6.74 -1.95
N GLY A 156 0.79 -5.80 -1.76
CA GLY A 156 1.08 -4.42 -1.36
C GLY A 156 1.09 -3.42 -2.51
N LEU A 157 1.46 -3.82 -3.73
CA LEU A 157 1.52 -2.91 -4.88
C LEU A 157 0.15 -2.30 -5.19
N GLY A 158 0.15 -1.00 -5.48
CA GLY A 158 -1.05 -0.23 -5.77
C GLY A 158 -0.92 0.63 -7.01
N ASN A 159 -1.97 1.40 -7.28
CA ASN A 159 -2.10 2.10 -8.56
C ASN A 159 -1.00 3.15 -8.80
N TYR A 160 -0.61 3.92 -7.79
CA TYR A 160 0.48 4.89 -7.97
C TYR A 160 1.83 4.18 -8.12
N LEU A 161 2.10 3.15 -7.31
CA LEU A 161 3.32 2.35 -7.42
C LEU A 161 3.47 1.73 -8.81
N ARG A 162 2.39 1.21 -9.40
CA ARG A 162 2.40 0.66 -10.75
C ARG A 162 2.96 1.64 -11.78
N SER A 163 2.45 2.88 -11.80
CA SER A 163 2.89 3.90 -12.74
C SER A 163 4.36 4.29 -12.52
N GLU A 164 4.73 4.47 -11.26
CA GLU A 164 6.09 4.84 -10.88
C GLU A 164 7.11 3.73 -11.14
N ILE A 165 6.79 2.49 -10.80
CA ILE A 165 7.64 1.32 -11.08
C ILE A 165 7.91 1.20 -12.58
N LEU A 166 6.88 1.29 -13.42
CA LEU A 166 7.03 1.24 -14.88
C LEU A 166 7.90 2.39 -15.39
N PHE A 167 7.73 3.60 -14.86
CA PHE A 167 8.56 4.73 -15.22
C PHE A 167 10.03 4.52 -14.83
N PHE A 168 10.30 4.11 -13.59
CA PHE A 168 11.67 3.88 -13.11
C PHE A 168 12.35 2.67 -13.77
N SER A 169 11.57 1.72 -14.31
CA SER A 169 12.11 0.62 -15.11
C SER A 169 12.23 0.92 -16.59
N GLY A 170 11.74 2.07 -17.08
CA GLY A 170 11.76 2.43 -18.49
C GLY A 170 10.85 1.57 -19.38
N LEU A 171 9.82 0.91 -18.80
CA LEU A 171 9.02 -0.07 -19.52
C LEU A 171 7.59 0.40 -19.74
N MET A 172 7.05 0.10 -20.93
CA MET A 172 5.66 0.36 -21.26
C MET A 172 4.71 -0.65 -20.59
N PRO A 173 3.48 -0.21 -20.20
CA PRO A 173 2.55 -1.05 -19.45
C PRO A 173 1.98 -2.25 -20.21
N GLU A 174 1.98 -2.25 -21.53
CA GLU A 174 1.53 -3.33 -22.39
C GLU A 174 2.49 -4.49 -22.53
N LEU A 175 3.79 -4.26 -22.31
CA LEU A 175 4.82 -5.31 -22.33
C LEU A 175 4.48 -6.42 -21.33
N ARG A 176 5.01 -7.60 -21.60
CA ARG A 176 4.87 -8.80 -20.77
C ARG A 176 6.24 -9.24 -20.29
N PRO A 177 6.38 -9.92 -19.16
CA PRO A 177 7.66 -10.44 -18.72
C PRO A 177 8.40 -11.26 -19.79
N LYS A 178 7.69 -12.03 -20.64
CA LYS A 178 8.29 -12.80 -21.73
C LYS A 178 8.90 -11.94 -22.85
N ASP A 179 8.45 -10.71 -22.99
CA ASP A 179 8.91 -9.77 -24.03
C ASP A 179 10.19 -9.04 -23.60
N LEU A 180 10.60 -9.19 -22.33
CA LEU A 180 11.73 -8.50 -21.73
C LEU A 180 13.01 -9.33 -21.83
N ASN A 181 14.12 -8.66 -22.13
CA ASN A 181 15.44 -9.26 -22.01
C ASN A 181 15.89 -9.36 -20.52
N TYR A 182 17.06 -9.96 -20.28
CA TYR A 182 17.58 -10.20 -18.93
C TYR A 182 17.75 -8.89 -18.13
N ASP A 183 18.33 -7.86 -18.74
CA ASP A 183 18.59 -6.58 -18.07
C ASP A 183 17.31 -5.83 -17.75
N GLN A 184 16.32 -5.84 -18.64
CA GLN A 184 15.01 -5.27 -18.42
C GLN A 184 14.26 -5.98 -17.28
N LEU A 185 14.32 -7.33 -17.21
CA LEU A 185 13.72 -8.08 -16.11
C LEU A 185 14.39 -7.75 -14.77
N ARG A 186 15.71 -7.65 -14.76
CA ARG A 186 16.49 -7.25 -13.58
C ARG A 186 16.13 -5.82 -13.14
N GLN A 187 16.10 -4.89 -14.08
CA GLN A 187 15.72 -3.50 -13.81
C GLN A 187 14.30 -3.38 -13.27
N LEU A 188 13.36 -4.15 -13.84
CA LEU A 188 11.97 -4.18 -13.34
C LEU A 188 11.91 -4.73 -11.92
N SER A 189 12.61 -5.83 -11.61
CA SER A 189 12.65 -6.44 -10.27
C SER A 189 13.19 -5.45 -9.23
N ASN A 190 14.30 -4.78 -9.56
CA ASN A 190 14.90 -3.74 -8.74
C ASN A 190 13.94 -2.56 -8.52
N SER A 191 13.28 -2.10 -9.59
CA SER A 191 12.32 -1.00 -9.50
C SER A 191 11.11 -1.36 -8.64
N ILE A 192 10.59 -2.58 -8.75
CA ILE A 192 9.48 -3.07 -7.91
C ILE A 192 9.87 -2.96 -6.42
N LYS A 193 11.05 -3.44 -6.03
CA LYS A 193 11.52 -3.39 -4.65
C LYS A 193 11.82 -1.96 -4.19
N ASN A 194 12.68 -1.26 -4.92
CA ASN A 194 13.24 0.03 -4.49
C ASN A 194 12.19 1.15 -4.44
N VAL A 195 11.32 1.24 -5.45
CA VAL A 195 10.24 2.23 -5.47
C VAL A 195 9.24 1.99 -4.33
N SER A 196 8.94 0.71 -4.03
CA SER A 196 8.03 0.35 -2.95
C SER A 196 8.61 0.68 -1.57
N VAL A 197 9.87 0.33 -1.33
CA VAL A 197 10.58 0.66 -0.08
C VAL A 197 10.70 2.17 0.09
N ARG A 198 11.05 2.91 -0.97
CA ARG A 198 11.12 4.37 -0.98
C ARG A 198 9.75 4.98 -0.64
N ALA A 199 8.69 4.53 -1.29
CA ALA A 199 7.33 4.98 -1.01
C ALA A 199 6.89 4.71 0.44
N TYR A 200 7.30 3.59 1.02
CA TYR A 200 7.07 3.30 2.44
C TYR A 200 7.84 4.27 3.34
N LYS A 201 9.16 4.39 3.13
CA LYS A 201 10.07 5.26 3.90
C LYS A 201 9.60 6.72 3.89
N TYR A 202 9.19 7.23 2.74
CA TYR A 202 8.78 8.63 2.54
C TYR A 202 7.26 8.83 2.53
N LYS A 203 6.50 7.93 3.18
CA LYS A 203 5.05 8.07 3.43
C LYS A 203 4.24 8.36 2.16
N GLY A 204 4.54 7.61 1.10
CA GLY A 204 3.86 7.67 -0.20
C GLY A 204 4.54 8.53 -1.25
N ASN A 205 5.70 9.12 -0.99
CA ASN A 205 6.53 9.72 -2.02
C ASN A 205 7.40 8.64 -2.68
N THR A 206 7.46 8.65 -4.00
CA THR A 206 8.31 7.75 -4.80
C THR A 206 9.62 8.41 -5.22
N ILE A 207 9.77 9.69 -4.95
CA ILE A 207 10.94 10.51 -5.27
C ILE A 207 11.74 10.75 -4.00
N ASP A 208 13.04 10.48 -4.04
CA ASP A 208 13.97 10.97 -3.03
C ASP A 208 14.28 12.43 -3.29
N LYS A 209 14.28 13.26 -2.26
CA LYS A 209 14.50 14.71 -2.41
C LYS A 209 15.90 15.03 -2.87
N ASN A 210 16.89 14.37 -2.29
CA ASN A 210 18.31 14.65 -2.58
C ASN A 210 18.63 14.23 -4.01
N ASP A 211 18.25 12.99 -4.40
CA ASP A 211 18.43 12.49 -5.76
C ASP A 211 17.73 13.40 -6.80
N PHE A 212 16.54 13.91 -6.46
CA PHE A 212 15.79 14.79 -7.35
C PHE A 212 16.48 16.14 -7.51
N GLN A 213 16.92 16.76 -6.41
CA GLN A 213 17.61 18.05 -6.44
C GLN A 213 18.97 17.97 -7.13
N GLU A 214 19.70 16.87 -6.96
CA GLU A 214 20.97 16.62 -7.65
C GLU A 214 20.77 16.57 -9.18
N ARG A 215 19.71 15.90 -9.65
CA ARG A 215 19.44 15.70 -11.09
C ARG A 215 18.74 16.89 -11.77
N PHE A 216 17.86 17.58 -11.08
CA PHE A 216 16.95 18.57 -11.66
C PHE A 216 17.06 19.96 -11.02
N GLY A 217 18.01 20.16 -10.10
CA GLY A 217 18.20 21.41 -9.37
C GLY A 217 17.17 21.62 -8.25
N ASN A 218 17.32 22.77 -7.58
CA ASN A 218 16.39 23.17 -6.52
C ASN A 218 15.04 23.54 -7.13
N VAL A 219 14.00 22.88 -6.66
CA VAL A 219 12.61 23.14 -7.06
C VAL A 219 11.87 23.78 -5.89
N ASP A 220 11.33 24.96 -6.12
CA ASP A 220 10.41 25.59 -5.18
C ASP A 220 9.22 24.66 -4.91
N ASN A 221 8.87 24.50 -3.63
CA ASN A 221 7.77 23.63 -3.23
C ASN A 221 7.94 22.12 -3.55
N PHE A 222 9.16 21.56 -3.41
CA PHE A 222 9.39 20.11 -3.53
C PHE A 222 8.34 19.24 -2.79
N ARG A 223 7.75 19.75 -1.70
CA ARG A 223 6.69 19.07 -0.96
C ARG A 223 5.46 18.71 -1.82
N LEU A 224 5.25 19.38 -2.93
CA LEU A 224 4.17 19.13 -3.89
C LEU A 224 4.55 18.03 -4.90
N ILE A 225 5.85 17.77 -5.06
CA ILE A 225 6.38 16.76 -5.99
C ILE A 225 6.45 15.41 -5.26
N ARG A 226 5.50 14.54 -5.52
CA ARG A 226 5.43 13.22 -4.88
C ARG A 226 5.79 12.08 -5.80
N HIS A 227 5.61 12.26 -7.11
CA HIS A 227 5.67 11.22 -8.13
C HIS A 227 6.29 11.74 -9.41
N MET A 228 6.98 10.85 -10.15
CA MET A 228 7.53 11.19 -11.48
C MET A 228 6.43 11.31 -12.52
N VAL A 229 5.47 10.41 -12.54
CA VAL A 229 4.39 10.38 -13.56
C VAL A 229 2.98 10.29 -12.97
N PHE A 230 2.78 9.66 -11.81
CA PHE A 230 1.44 9.43 -11.27
C PHE A 230 0.73 10.74 -10.93
N ALA A 231 -0.52 10.88 -11.43
CA ALA A 231 -1.38 12.07 -11.30
C ALA A 231 -0.84 13.33 -12.01
N ARG A 232 0.12 13.20 -12.94
CA ARG A 232 0.76 14.32 -13.66
C ARG A 232 0.37 14.40 -15.15
N LYS A 233 -0.82 13.91 -15.53
CA LYS A 233 -1.31 14.04 -16.90
C LYS A 233 -1.20 15.47 -17.41
N ASN A 234 -0.72 15.64 -18.65
CA ASN A 234 -0.52 16.92 -19.34
C ASN A 234 0.56 17.82 -18.71
N GLN A 235 1.37 17.30 -17.78
CA GLN A 235 2.56 18.01 -17.27
C GLN A 235 3.82 17.50 -17.97
N PRO A 236 4.87 18.31 -18.07
CA PRO A 236 6.14 17.87 -18.63
C PRO A 236 6.79 16.79 -17.77
N CYS A 237 7.37 15.79 -18.42
CA CYS A 237 8.22 14.79 -17.76
C CYS A 237 9.46 15.47 -17.19
N PHE A 238 9.83 15.16 -15.95
CA PHE A 238 11.05 15.72 -15.36
C PHE A 238 12.33 15.26 -16.08
N ASN A 239 12.33 14.07 -16.71
CA ASN A 239 13.51 13.54 -17.39
C ASN A 239 13.72 14.13 -18.80
N CYS A 240 12.69 14.14 -19.64
CA CYS A 240 12.82 14.46 -21.07
C CYS A 240 12.01 15.69 -21.52
N GLY A 241 11.15 16.24 -20.66
CA GLY A 241 10.28 17.37 -20.99
C GLY A 241 8.98 16.99 -21.70
N ASP A 242 8.86 15.79 -22.26
CA ASP A 242 7.65 15.36 -22.97
C ASP A 242 6.44 15.24 -22.05
N ILE A 243 5.27 15.35 -22.64
CA ILE A 243 4.02 15.36 -21.89
C ILE A 243 3.69 13.98 -21.31
N ILE A 244 3.41 13.93 -20.01
CA ILE A 244 2.93 12.72 -19.32
C ILE A 244 1.53 12.38 -19.84
N GLU A 245 1.40 11.14 -20.33
CA GLU A 245 0.15 10.58 -20.80
C GLU A 245 -0.60 9.84 -19.68
N LYS A 246 -1.90 9.64 -19.90
CA LYS A 246 -2.77 8.86 -19.02
C LYS A 246 -3.66 7.94 -19.83
N ILE A 247 -3.67 6.66 -19.49
CA ILE A 247 -4.62 5.68 -19.99
C ILE A 247 -5.48 5.09 -18.86
N VAL A 248 -6.51 4.34 -19.22
CA VAL A 248 -7.26 3.48 -18.30
C VAL A 248 -6.96 2.04 -18.63
N GLN A 249 -6.36 1.32 -17.70
CA GLN A 249 -6.05 -0.10 -17.83
C GLN A 249 -6.48 -0.84 -16.56
N ASN A 250 -7.22 -1.96 -16.71
CA ASN A 250 -7.81 -2.71 -15.60
C ASN A 250 -8.69 -1.82 -14.69
N SER A 251 -9.54 -1.00 -15.30
CA SER A 251 -10.45 -0.03 -14.65
C SER A 251 -9.75 0.99 -13.76
N ARG A 252 -8.44 1.20 -13.92
CA ARG A 252 -7.65 2.15 -13.12
C ARG A 252 -6.79 3.03 -14.01
N ARG A 253 -6.63 4.28 -13.61
CA ARG A 253 -5.77 5.27 -14.29
C ARG A 253 -4.31 4.84 -14.18
N LEU A 254 -3.59 4.83 -15.30
CA LEU A 254 -2.16 4.61 -15.40
C LEU A 254 -1.53 5.81 -16.09
N TYR A 255 -0.36 6.22 -15.62
CA TYR A 255 0.37 7.37 -16.12
C TYR A 255 1.76 6.94 -16.57
N PHE A 256 2.24 7.47 -17.68
CA PHE A 256 3.55 7.12 -18.25
C PHE A 256 4.10 8.25 -19.12
N CYS A 257 5.38 8.22 -19.39
CA CYS A 257 6.07 9.06 -20.38
C CYS A 257 6.47 8.19 -21.57
N ARG A 258 5.93 8.46 -22.75
CA ARG A 258 6.19 7.65 -23.96
C ARG A 258 7.66 7.66 -24.38
N THR A 259 8.36 8.76 -24.16
CA THR A 259 9.78 8.90 -24.52
C THR A 259 10.71 8.19 -23.54
N CYS A 260 10.39 8.18 -22.25
CA CYS A 260 11.22 7.52 -21.23
C CYS A 260 10.93 6.05 -21.06
N GLN A 261 9.85 5.52 -21.63
CA GLN A 261 9.40 4.14 -21.49
C GLN A 261 9.21 3.52 -22.88
N SER A 262 9.80 2.35 -23.10
CA SER A 262 9.77 1.65 -24.39
C SER A 262 9.50 0.14 -24.21
#